data_51f1be29e8cb61d05e47658ddf3c0aa8
#
_entry.id   51f1be29e8cb61d05e47658ddf3c0aa8
#
_cell.length_a   1.000
_cell.length_b   1.000
_cell.length_c   1.000
_cell.angle_alpha   90.00
_cell.angle_beta   90.00
_cell.angle_gamma   90.00
#
_symmetry.space_group_name_H-M   'P 1'
#
loop_
_entity.id
_entity.type
_entity.pdbx_description
1 polymer ?
#
loop_
_entity_poly.entity_id
_entity_poly.type
_entity_poly.pdbx_seq_one_letter_code
_entity_poly.pdbx_strand_id
1 'polypeptide(L)'
;MGQEFKSGFVTLVGRPNVGKSTLMNQMIGQKIAITSNKPQTTRNRIQTVYHDERGQIVFLDTPGIHKAKNKLGEYMVGVAEKTFSEVDLVLWLVEATTFIGRGERYIAEELKQSKAPVILVMNKIDTIKKDELLECIAAYKDMMEFAEIIPVSAWTGENVDELITTMFSYLGEGPAFYDEDTITDQPVRQIVAELIREKALRLLSDEIPHGIAVAIDQMKNRPGKRNLIDIDATIICERSSHKGIIIGKQGSMLKRIGTDARREIEEFLQAKVNLKLWVKVKKDWRDSDFLLKNFGYKEKD
;
A
#
# COMPACT_ATOMS: atom_id res chain seq x y z
N MET A 1 -34.41 -9.06 14.71
CA MET A 1 -33.19 -8.83 15.49
C MET A 1 -32.31 -7.96 14.61
N GLY A 2 -31.94 -6.75 15.05
CA GLY A 2 -31.04 -5.91 14.28
C GLY A 2 -29.69 -6.63 14.17
N GLN A 3 -29.06 -6.58 13.02
CA GLN A 3 -27.73 -7.12 12.82
C GLN A 3 -26.79 -6.29 13.71
N GLU A 4 -26.07 -6.94 14.64
CA GLU A 4 -25.16 -6.27 15.57
C GLU A 4 -23.98 -5.70 14.77
N PHE A 5 -23.68 -4.42 14.98
CA PHE A 5 -22.61 -3.72 14.27
C PHE A 5 -21.26 -4.28 14.72
N LYS A 6 -20.45 -4.72 13.77
CA LYS A 6 -19.13 -5.28 14.02
C LYS A 6 -18.02 -4.32 13.61
N SER A 7 -16.95 -4.26 14.37
CA SER A 7 -15.82 -3.42 14.03
C SER A 7 -14.49 -4.03 14.49
N GLY A 8 -13.42 -3.77 13.74
CA GLY A 8 -12.10 -4.25 14.11
C GLY A 8 -11.00 -3.84 13.13
N PHE A 9 -9.77 -4.14 13.53
CA PHE A 9 -8.56 -3.83 12.79
C PHE A 9 -8.05 -5.07 12.07
N VAL A 10 -7.76 -4.94 10.78
CA VAL A 10 -7.25 -6.00 9.91
C VAL A 10 -5.96 -5.57 9.25
N THR A 11 -4.90 -6.35 9.35
CA THR A 11 -3.64 -6.06 8.66
C THR A 11 -3.41 -6.97 7.46
N LEU A 12 -2.78 -6.43 6.42
CA LEU A 12 -2.37 -7.17 5.23
C LEU A 12 -0.86 -7.42 5.27
N VAL A 13 -0.49 -8.68 5.30
CA VAL A 13 0.89 -9.16 5.36
C VAL A 13 1.24 -9.93 4.10
N GLY A 14 2.49 -9.94 3.71
CA GLY A 14 2.97 -10.73 2.58
C GLY A 14 4.18 -10.08 1.93
N ARG A 15 4.85 -10.84 1.07
CA ARG A 15 6.00 -10.32 0.32
C ARG A 15 5.64 -9.09 -0.54
N PRO A 16 6.63 -8.32 -0.97
CA PRO A 16 6.41 -7.31 -2.02
C PRO A 16 5.75 -7.93 -3.25
N ASN A 17 4.86 -7.20 -3.89
CA ASN A 17 4.21 -7.53 -5.18
C ASN A 17 3.19 -8.69 -5.17
N VAL A 18 2.85 -9.26 -4.01
CA VAL A 18 1.77 -10.27 -3.91
C VAL A 18 0.36 -9.69 -4.09
N GLY A 19 0.23 -8.35 -4.13
CA GLY A 19 -1.03 -7.67 -4.42
C GLY A 19 -1.75 -7.04 -3.21
N LYS A 20 -1.07 -6.82 -2.07
CA LYS A 20 -1.67 -6.21 -0.86
C LYS A 20 -2.43 -4.91 -1.14
N SER A 21 -1.73 -3.91 -1.66
CA SER A 21 -2.34 -2.61 -1.97
C SER A 21 -3.40 -2.68 -3.08
N THR A 22 -3.28 -3.63 -4.01
CA THR A 22 -4.30 -3.88 -5.04
C THR A 22 -5.57 -4.42 -4.41
N LEU A 23 -5.44 -5.42 -3.53
CA LEU A 23 -6.57 -6.00 -2.81
C LEU A 23 -7.27 -4.96 -1.92
N MET A 24 -6.49 -4.17 -1.18
CA MET A 24 -7.04 -3.10 -0.35
C MET A 24 -7.83 -2.08 -1.18
N ASN A 25 -7.25 -1.58 -2.29
CA ASN A 25 -7.96 -0.66 -3.19
C ASN A 25 -9.24 -1.29 -3.77
N GLN A 26 -9.22 -2.60 -4.10
CA GLN A 26 -10.38 -3.33 -4.59
C GLN A 26 -11.49 -3.41 -3.55
N MET A 27 -11.16 -3.74 -2.29
CA MET A 27 -12.13 -3.79 -1.20
C MET A 27 -12.75 -2.42 -0.90
N ILE A 28 -11.95 -1.36 -0.92
CA ILE A 28 -12.38 0.03 -0.67
C ILE A 28 -13.16 0.63 -1.85
N GLY A 29 -12.97 0.10 -3.06
CA GLY A 29 -13.57 0.66 -4.30
C GLY A 29 -12.91 1.95 -4.77
N GLN A 30 -11.81 2.37 -4.15
CA GLN A 30 -11.09 3.60 -4.48
C GLN A 30 -9.56 3.40 -4.36
N LYS A 31 -8.79 4.12 -5.20
CA LYS A 31 -7.34 4.07 -5.17
C LYS A 31 -6.77 4.99 -4.09
N ILE A 32 -6.48 4.42 -2.93
CA ILE A 32 -5.82 5.10 -1.80
C ILE A 32 -4.34 4.71 -1.71
N ALA A 33 -4.05 3.41 -1.83
CA ALA A 33 -2.68 2.91 -1.82
C ALA A 33 -2.12 2.83 -3.23
N ILE A 34 -0.86 3.22 -3.39
CA ILE A 34 -0.15 3.08 -4.67
C ILE A 34 0.20 1.62 -4.96
N THR A 35 0.20 1.28 -6.23
CA THR A 35 0.50 -0.07 -6.70
C THR A 35 1.67 -0.07 -7.68
N SER A 36 2.62 -0.97 -7.51
CA SER A 36 3.74 -1.13 -8.41
C SER A 36 4.30 -2.55 -8.33
N ASN A 37 4.91 -3.02 -9.39
CA ASN A 37 5.67 -4.27 -9.40
C ASN A 37 7.09 -4.10 -8.82
N LYS A 38 7.43 -2.94 -8.25
CA LYS A 38 8.72 -2.68 -7.61
C LYS A 38 8.63 -2.97 -6.11
N PRO A 39 9.69 -3.55 -5.47
CA PRO A 39 9.73 -3.67 -4.03
C PRO A 39 9.71 -2.30 -3.33
N GLN A 40 9.30 -2.25 -2.07
CA GLN A 40 9.17 -1.03 -1.27
C GLN A 40 8.17 0.00 -1.87
N THR A 41 7.10 -0.50 -2.50
CA THR A 41 6.00 0.34 -3.00
C THR A 41 5.31 1.03 -1.83
N THR A 42 4.81 0.30 -0.85
CA THR A 42 4.28 0.83 0.42
C THR A 42 5.44 1.07 1.39
N ARG A 43 5.54 2.26 1.96
CA ARG A 43 6.61 2.63 2.92
C ARG A 43 6.08 3.03 4.28
N ASN A 44 4.88 3.57 4.35
CA ASN A 44 4.19 3.93 5.58
C ASN A 44 3.06 2.94 5.83
N ARG A 45 2.62 2.84 7.09
CA ARG A 45 1.31 2.24 7.40
C ARG A 45 0.24 3.12 6.76
N ILE A 46 -0.56 2.53 5.88
CA ILE A 46 -1.72 3.19 5.30
C ILE A 46 -2.94 2.62 5.99
N GLN A 47 -3.71 3.51 6.60
CA GLN A 47 -4.98 3.14 7.20
C GLN A 47 -6.10 3.49 6.25
N THR A 48 -6.95 2.51 5.96
CA THR A 48 -8.17 2.69 5.18
C THR A 48 -9.35 2.06 5.90
N VAL A 49 -10.51 2.62 5.68
CA VAL A 49 -11.74 2.21 6.35
C VAL A 49 -12.72 1.69 5.31
N TYR A 50 -13.15 0.45 5.50
CA TYR A 50 -14.28 -0.14 4.80
C TYR A 50 -15.51 -0.05 5.68
N HIS A 51 -16.62 0.38 5.11
CA HIS A 51 -17.89 0.50 5.83
C HIS A 51 -19.04 -0.08 5.00
N ASP A 52 -19.90 -0.88 5.63
CA ASP A 52 -21.20 -1.28 5.11
C ASP A 52 -22.21 -1.48 6.27
N GLU A 53 -23.42 -1.97 5.96
CA GLU A 53 -24.49 -2.21 6.96
C GLU A 53 -24.10 -3.24 8.04
N ARG A 54 -23.11 -4.09 7.83
CA ARG A 54 -22.62 -5.08 8.80
C ARG A 54 -21.68 -4.48 9.83
N GLY A 55 -20.98 -3.38 9.47
CA GLY A 55 -20.01 -2.78 10.34
C GLY A 55 -18.88 -2.05 9.65
N GLN A 56 -17.73 -2.00 10.32
CA GLN A 56 -16.55 -1.24 9.88
C GLN A 56 -15.28 -2.08 10.03
N ILE A 57 -14.50 -2.17 8.96
CA ILE A 57 -13.17 -2.79 8.95
C ILE A 57 -12.11 -1.70 8.75
N VAL A 58 -11.21 -1.58 9.71
CA VAL A 58 -10.06 -0.68 9.61
C VAL A 58 -8.87 -1.46 9.10
N PHE A 59 -8.53 -1.29 7.83
CA PHE A 59 -7.37 -1.94 7.22
C PHE A 59 -6.09 -1.19 7.53
N LEU A 60 -5.06 -1.93 7.88
CA LEU A 60 -3.70 -1.45 8.10
C LEU A 60 -2.78 -2.08 7.05
N ASP A 61 -2.60 -1.40 5.89
CA ASP A 61 -1.61 -1.84 4.88
C ASP A 61 -0.22 -1.49 5.37
N THR A 62 0.63 -2.50 5.48
CA THR A 62 1.99 -2.36 5.98
C THR A 62 3.02 -2.52 4.87
N PRO A 63 4.20 -1.91 5.01
CA PRO A 63 5.32 -2.23 4.15
C PRO A 63 5.57 -3.73 4.10
N GLY A 64 5.91 -4.24 2.92
CA GLY A 64 6.24 -5.67 2.79
C GLY A 64 7.45 -6.05 3.67
N ILE A 65 7.33 -7.15 4.41
CA ILE A 65 8.39 -7.64 5.30
C ILE A 65 9.62 -8.03 4.48
N HIS A 66 10.76 -7.43 4.79
CA HIS A 66 12.04 -7.68 4.13
C HIS A 66 13.21 -7.36 5.06
N LYS A 67 14.40 -7.86 4.76
CA LYS A 67 15.60 -7.53 5.53
C LYS A 67 15.99 -6.06 5.30
N ALA A 68 16.04 -5.28 6.37
CA ALA A 68 16.46 -3.88 6.32
C ALA A 68 17.92 -3.72 5.83
N LYS A 69 18.18 -2.71 5.01
CA LYS A 69 19.52 -2.39 4.49
C LYS A 69 19.95 -0.95 4.81
N ASN A 70 19.05 -0.13 5.32
CA ASN A 70 19.25 1.28 5.67
C ASN A 70 18.16 1.70 6.68
N LYS A 71 18.25 2.90 7.24
CA LYS A 71 17.30 3.41 8.23
C LYS A 71 15.86 3.48 7.72
N LEU A 72 15.63 3.79 6.44
CA LEU A 72 14.29 3.71 5.85
C LEU A 72 13.75 2.27 5.90
N GLY A 73 14.59 1.28 5.62
CA GLY A 73 14.23 -0.14 5.72
C GLY A 73 13.94 -0.57 7.16
N GLU A 74 14.72 -0.10 8.14
CA GLU A 74 14.48 -0.35 9.58
C GLU A 74 13.13 0.25 10.02
N TYR A 75 12.84 1.48 9.61
CA TYR A 75 11.54 2.10 9.83
C TYR A 75 10.39 1.26 9.28
N MET A 76 10.51 0.79 8.02
CA MET A 76 9.47 -0.03 7.37
C MET A 76 9.22 -1.36 8.09
N VAL A 77 10.27 -2.02 8.57
CA VAL A 77 10.16 -3.28 9.35
C VAL A 77 9.49 -3.00 10.69
N GLY A 78 9.92 -1.98 11.43
CA GLY A 78 9.32 -1.60 12.71
C GLY A 78 7.83 -1.24 12.60
N VAL A 79 7.41 -0.58 11.52
CA VAL A 79 5.99 -0.30 11.24
C VAL A 79 5.19 -1.59 11.04
N ALA A 80 5.75 -2.57 10.32
CA ALA A 80 5.07 -3.84 10.11
C ALA A 80 4.94 -4.66 11.41
N GLU A 81 6.02 -4.78 12.19
CA GLU A 81 6.05 -5.55 13.44
C GLU A 81 5.08 -5.01 14.50
N LYS A 82 5.04 -3.69 14.70
CA LYS A 82 4.10 -3.07 15.65
C LYS A 82 2.64 -3.34 15.28
N THR A 83 2.32 -3.36 13.99
CA THR A 83 0.96 -3.55 13.53
C THR A 83 0.40 -4.92 13.89
N PHE A 84 1.23 -5.99 13.95
CA PHE A 84 0.75 -7.35 14.25
C PHE A 84 0.21 -7.52 15.67
N SER A 85 0.66 -6.73 16.62
CA SER A 85 0.21 -6.81 18.02
C SER A 85 -1.08 -6.05 18.30
N GLU A 86 -1.55 -5.26 17.34
CA GLU A 86 -2.65 -4.30 17.51
C GLU A 86 -3.89 -4.64 16.67
N VAL A 87 -3.95 -5.82 16.03
CA VAL A 87 -5.03 -6.17 15.10
C VAL A 87 -5.86 -7.36 15.58
N ASP A 88 -7.12 -7.38 15.13
CA ASP A 88 -8.08 -8.45 15.43
C ASP A 88 -7.97 -9.61 14.42
N LEU A 89 -7.44 -9.35 13.23
CA LEU A 89 -7.31 -10.33 12.16
C LEU A 89 -6.11 -10.02 11.26
N VAL A 90 -5.42 -11.05 10.80
CA VAL A 90 -4.31 -10.95 9.85
C VAL A 90 -4.71 -11.60 8.53
N LEU A 91 -4.55 -10.87 7.43
CA LEU A 91 -4.63 -11.42 6.07
C LEU A 91 -3.20 -11.66 5.56
N TRP A 92 -2.80 -12.91 5.46
CA TRP A 92 -1.52 -13.24 4.83
C TRP A 92 -1.71 -13.49 3.34
N LEU A 93 -1.27 -12.54 2.52
CA LEU A 93 -1.35 -12.64 1.07
C LEU A 93 -0.15 -13.37 0.48
N VAL A 94 -0.45 -14.34 -0.37
CA VAL A 94 0.52 -15.08 -1.19
C VAL A 94 0.06 -15.10 -2.64
N GLU A 95 1.00 -15.31 -3.57
CA GLU A 95 0.62 -15.59 -4.95
C GLU A 95 0.18 -17.06 -5.08
N ALA A 96 -0.74 -17.33 -5.99
CA ALA A 96 -1.20 -18.68 -6.32
C ALA A 96 -0.06 -19.45 -7.04
N THR A 97 0.81 -20.07 -6.27
CA THR A 97 1.96 -20.88 -6.73
C THR A 97 2.29 -21.97 -5.72
N THR A 98 2.77 -23.11 -6.20
CA THR A 98 3.27 -24.19 -5.34
C THR A 98 4.68 -23.91 -4.80
N PHE A 99 5.36 -22.88 -5.32
CA PHE A 99 6.70 -22.53 -4.88
C PHE A 99 6.67 -21.67 -3.61
N ILE A 100 7.08 -22.28 -2.49
CA ILE A 100 7.21 -21.61 -1.20
C ILE A 100 8.67 -21.21 -0.98
N GLY A 101 8.95 -19.90 -1.16
CA GLY A 101 10.30 -19.36 -1.01
C GLY A 101 10.70 -19.12 0.45
N ARG A 102 11.93 -18.60 0.64
CA ARG A 102 12.44 -18.25 1.98
C ARG A 102 11.61 -17.12 2.64
N GLY A 103 11.09 -16.20 1.84
CA GLY A 103 10.29 -15.09 2.34
C GLY A 103 8.96 -15.54 2.94
N GLU A 104 8.26 -16.47 2.30
CA GLU A 104 7.03 -17.07 2.83
C GLU A 104 7.29 -17.83 4.13
N ARG A 105 8.37 -18.64 4.17
CA ARG A 105 8.74 -19.36 5.39
C ARG A 105 9.04 -18.43 6.55
N TYR A 106 9.74 -17.34 6.30
CA TYR A 106 10.03 -16.32 7.30
C TYR A 106 8.74 -15.69 7.84
N ILE A 107 7.82 -15.28 6.93
CA ILE A 107 6.53 -14.69 7.33
C ILE A 107 5.69 -15.71 8.12
N ALA A 108 5.67 -16.98 7.73
CA ALA A 108 4.95 -18.01 8.45
C ALA A 108 5.46 -18.15 9.90
N GLU A 109 6.78 -18.14 10.11
CA GLU A 109 7.36 -18.25 11.47
C GLU A 109 6.99 -17.03 12.34
N GLU A 110 6.99 -15.83 11.77
CA GLU A 110 6.54 -14.62 12.48
C GLU A 110 5.04 -14.70 12.83
N LEU A 111 4.21 -15.15 11.89
CA LEU A 111 2.76 -15.24 12.08
C LEU A 111 2.34 -16.35 13.06
N LYS A 112 3.13 -17.40 13.25
CA LYS A 112 2.88 -18.41 14.31
C LYS A 112 2.89 -17.81 15.71
N GLN A 113 3.52 -16.65 15.89
CA GLN A 113 3.58 -15.95 17.18
C GLN A 113 2.40 -14.97 17.35
N SER A 114 1.62 -14.73 16.30
CA SER A 114 0.45 -13.85 16.35
C SER A 114 -0.65 -14.45 17.24
N LYS A 115 -1.28 -13.59 18.03
CA LYS A 115 -2.50 -13.95 18.79
C LYS A 115 -3.77 -13.83 17.95
N ALA A 116 -3.73 -12.98 16.91
CA ALA A 116 -4.86 -12.78 16.02
C ALA A 116 -4.96 -13.97 15.05
N PRO A 117 -6.18 -14.40 14.68
CA PRO A 117 -6.38 -15.41 13.66
C PRO A 117 -5.77 -14.96 12.33
N VAL A 118 -5.29 -15.93 11.54
CA VAL A 118 -4.64 -15.67 10.25
C VAL A 118 -5.46 -16.31 9.14
N ILE A 119 -5.93 -15.49 8.20
CA ILE A 119 -6.52 -15.97 6.94
C ILE A 119 -5.43 -15.97 5.87
N LEU A 120 -5.20 -17.12 5.24
CA LEU A 120 -4.36 -17.20 4.05
C LEU A 120 -5.16 -16.72 2.83
N VAL A 121 -4.75 -15.61 2.23
CA VAL A 121 -5.36 -15.08 1.01
C VAL A 121 -4.47 -15.42 -0.18
N MET A 122 -4.92 -16.39 -0.97
CA MET A 122 -4.21 -16.82 -2.17
C MET A 122 -4.64 -15.96 -3.35
N ASN A 123 -3.81 -14.97 -3.68
CA ASN A 123 -4.12 -13.95 -4.69
C ASN A 123 -3.62 -14.30 -6.08
N LYS A 124 -4.14 -13.61 -7.09
CA LYS A 124 -3.83 -13.75 -8.52
C LYS A 124 -4.32 -15.09 -9.12
N ILE A 125 -5.45 -15.59 -8.65
CA ILE A 125 -6.04 -16.81 -9.19
C ILE A 125 -6.44 -16.69 -10.66
N ASP A 126 -6.62 -15.46 -11.15
CA ASP A 126 -6.84 -15.13 -12.56
C ASP A 126 -5.66 -15.50 -13.48
N THR A 127 -4.49 -15.81 -12.91
CA THR A 127 -3.27 -16.16 -13.67
C THR A 127 -3.01 -17.65 -13.76
N ILE A 128 -3.82 -18.51 -13.10
CA ILE A 128 -3.65 -19.95 -13.04
C ILE A 128 -4.96 -20.70 -13.39
N LYS A 129 -4.88 -22.00 -13.67
CA LYS A 129 -6.05 -22.85 -13.87
C LYS A 129 -6.62 -23.33 -12.53
N LYS A 130 -7.93 -23.69 -12.54
CA LYS A 130 -8.61 -24.18 -11.34
C LYS A 130 -7.96 -25.43 -10.72
N ASP A 131 -7.46 -26.33 -11.54
CA ASP A 131 -6.81 -27.56 -11.06
C ASP A 131 -5.48 -27.24 -10.35
N GLU A 132 -4.72 -26.26 -10.87
CA GLU A 132 -3.47 -25.78 -10.26
C GLU A 132 -3.72 -25.09 -8.91
N LEU A 133 -4.89 -24.48 -8.72
CA LEU A 133 -5.26 -23.82 -7.47
C LEU A 133 -5.29 -24.81 -6.29
N LEU A 134 -5.83 -26.02 -6.50
CA LEU A 134 -5.88 -27.04 -5.45
C LEU A 134 -4.47 -27.49 -5.02
N GLU A 135 -3.55 -27.59 -5.97
CA GLU A 135 -2.14 -27.91 -5.68
C GLU A 135 -1.47 -26.76 -4.89
N CYS A 136 -1.76 -25.50 -5.24
CA CYS A 136 -1.27 -24.34 -4.49
C CYS A 136 -1.79 -24.34 -3.06
N ILE A 137 -3.09 -24.58 -2.83
CA ILE A 137 -3.68 -24.68 -1.49
C ILE A 137 -3.00 -25.81 -0.70
N ALA A 138 -2.85 -26.99 -1.32
CA ALA A 138 -2.19 -28.13 -0.67
C ALA A 138 -0.75 -27.83 -0.25
N ALA A 139 -0.02 -27.02 -1.01
CA ALA A 139 1.36 -26.64 -0.68
C ALA A 139 1.45 -25.74 0.57
N TYR A 140 0.46 -24.85 0.79
CA TYR A 140 0.49 -23.89 1.88
C TYR A 140 -0.20 -24.36 3.16
N LYS A 141 -1.22 -25.23 3.08
CA LYS A 141 -2.11 -25.59 4.20
C LYS A 141 -1.39 -26.07 5.46
N ASP A 142 -0.24 -26.72 5.29
CA ASP A 142 0.51 -27.34 6.39
C ASP A 142 1.63 -26.42 6.93
N MET A 143 1.74 -25.19 6.46
CA MET A 143 2.77 -24.24 6.93
C MET A 143 2.52 -23.73 8.35
N MET A 144 1.24 -23.51 8.69
CA MET A 144 0.76 -23.12 10.02
C MET A 144 -0.74 -23.43 10.11
N GLU A 145 -1.34 -23.24 11.27
CA GLU A 145 -2.78 -23.28 11.44
C GLU A 145 -3.39 -22.00 10.91
N PHE A 146 -4.23 -22.10 9.87
CA PHE A 146 -4.97 -21.00 9.29
C PHE A 146 -6.41 -21.02 9.79
N ALA A 147 -6.97 -19.85 10.08
CA ALA A 147 -8.39 -19.69 10.34
C ALA A 147 -9.22 -20.04 9.11
N GLU A 148 -8.77 -19.57 7.94
CA GLU A 148 -9.38 -19.84 6.62
C GLU A 148 -8.30 -19.77 5.51
N ILE A 149 -8.60 -20.37 4.35
CA ILE A 149 -7.81 -20.23 3.12
C ILE A 149 -8.74 -19.77 2.02
N ILE A 150 -8.57 -18.52 1.56
CA ILE A 150 -9.49 -17.91 0.58
C ILE A 150 -8.71 -17.53 -0.69
N PRO A 151 -8.99 -18.19 -1.81
CA PRO A 151 -8.44 -17.79 -3.11
C PRO A 151 -9.18 -16.57 -3.65
N VAL A 152 -8.42 -15.55 -4.11
CA VAL A 152 -8.97 -14.30 -4.65
C VAL A 152 -8.23 -13.84 -5.90
N SER A 153 -8.87 -13.01 -6.71
CA SER A 153 -8.19 -12.13 -7.64
C SER A 153 -8.44 -10.67 -7.25
N ALA A 154 -7.43 -10.03 -6.69
CA ALA A 154 -7.49 -8.60 -6.39
C ALA A 154 -7.61 -7.73 -7.66
N TRP A 155 -7.27 -8.27 -8.82
CA TRP A 155 -7.35 -7.59 -10.11
C TRP A 155 -8.76 -7.62 -10.71
N THR A 156 -9.41 -8.77 -10.68
CA THR A 156 -10.76 -8.96 -11.26
C THR A 156 -11.87 -8.73 -10.24
N GLY A 157 -11.57 -8.77 -8.94
CA GLY A 157 -12.55 -8.75 -7.85
C GLY A 157 -13.12 -10.12 -7.49
N GLU A 158 -12.67 -11.22 -8.13
CA GLU A 158 -13.15 -12.57 -7.85
C GLU A 158 -12.91 -12.95 -6.38
N ASN A 159 -13.96 -13.40 -5.69
CA ASN A 159 -14.02 -13.81 -4.28
C ASN A 159 -13.66 -12.70 -3.26
N VAL A 160 -13.59 -11.45 -3.66
CA VAL A 160 -13.29 -10.34 -2.73
C VAL A 160 -14.45 -10.10 -1.76
N ASP A 161 -15.70 -10.19 -2.22
CA ASP A 161 -16.89 -10.05 -1.37
C ASP A 161 -17.00 -11.20 -0.35
N GLU A 162 -16.60 -12.43 -0.73
CA GLU A 162 -16.52 -13.57 0.18
C GLU A 162 -15.45 -13.35 1.25
N LEU A 163 -14.28 -12.82 0.86
CA LEU A 163 -13.24 -12.45 1.81
C LEU A 163 -13.73 -11.40 2.80
N ILE A 164 -14.44 -10.35 2.35
CA ILE A 164 -15.01 -9.31 3.24
C ILE A 164 -16.02 -9.95 4.20
N THR A 165 -16.89 -10.82 3.70
CA THR A 165 -17.90 -11.52 4.53
C THR A 165 -17.22 -12.39 5.58
N THR A 166 -16.18 -13.11 5.21
CA THR A 166 -15.40 -13.95 6.13
C THR A 166 -14.70 -13.09 7.18
N MET A 167 -14.11 -11.96 6.81
CA MET A 167 -13.49 -11.04 7.80
C MET A 167 -14.50 -10.60 8.86
N PHE A 168 -15.73 -10.21 8.49
CA PHE A 168 -16.75 -9.83 9.46
C PHE A 168 -17.15 -10.97 10.41
N SER A 169 -16.97 -12.24 10.05
CA SER A 169 -17.23 -13.36 10.95
C SER A 169 -16.21 -13.46 12.09
N TYR A 170 -15.00 -12.94 11.88
CA TYR A 170 -13.91 -12.91 12.88
C TYR A 170 -13.86 -11.63 13.71
N LEU A 171 -14.61 -10.59 13.31
CA LEU A 171 -14.66 -9.34 14.09
C LEU A 171 -15.73 -9.38 15.16
N GLY A 172 -15.42 -8.76 16.30
CA GLY A 172 -16.33 -8.61 17.43
C GLY A 172 -17.37 -7.50 17.20
N GLU A 173 -18.38 -7.49 18.04
CA GLU A 173 -19.29 -6.37 18.17
C GLU A 173 -18.56 -5.16 18.75
N GLY A 174 -18.77 -4.00 18.15
CA GLY A 174 -18.10 -2.78 18.57
C GLY A 174 -18.68 -1.53 17.93
N PRO A 175 -18.34 -0.34 18.42
CA PRO A 175 -18.75 0.93 17.82
C PRO A 175 -17.99 1.18 16.52
N ALA A 176 -18.50 2.07 15.68
CA ALA A 176 -17.73 2.63 14.57
C ALA A 176 -16.54 3.44 15.11
N PHE A 177 -15.33 3.20 14.58
CA PHE A 177 -14.12 3.96 14.94
C PHE A 177 -14.02 5.28 14.18
N TYR A 178 -14.64 5.34 13.01
CA TYR A 178 -14.60 6.46 12.08
C TYR A 178 -16.00 6.78 11.55
N ASP A 179 -16.21 8.02 11.14
CA ASP A 179 -17.44 8.42 10.44
C ASP A 179 -17.61 7.64 9.14
N GLU A 180 -18.84 7.41 8.70
CA GLU A 180 -19.18 6.60 7.52
C GLU A 180 -18.51 7.07 6.23
N ASP A 181 -18.30 8.39 6.11
CA ASP A 181 -17.64 9.00 4.94
C ASP A 181 -16.10 8.91 4.99
N THR A 182 -15.53 8.40 6.08
CA THR A 182 -14.07 8.30 6.24
C THR A 182 -13.54 7.09 5.49
N ILE A 183 -12.74 7.32 4.46
CA ILE A 183 -12.09 6.26 3.67
C ILE A 183 -10.65 6.03 4.14
N THR A 184 -9.96 7.07 4.62
CA THR A 184 -8.57 6.99 5.08
C THR A 184 -8.23 8.14 6.01
N ASP A 185 -7.29 7.93 6.91
CA ASP A 185 -6.70 8.97 7.76
C ASP A 185 -5.54 9.72 7.08
N GLN A 186 -5.16 9.29 5.86
CA GLN A 186 -4.01 9.86 5.17
C GLN A 186 -4.31 11.29 4.69
N PRO A 187 -3.43 12.27 4.99
CA PRO A 187 -3.57 13.61 4.42
C PRO A 187 -3.56 13.58 2.89
N VAL A 188 -4.48 14.31 2.26
CA VAL A 188 -4.57 14.40 0.79
C VAL A 188 -3.22 14.70 0.13
N ARG A 189 -2.41 15.58 0.75
CA ARG A 189 -1.04 15.89 0.26
C ARG A 189 -0.14 14.65 0.21
N GLN A 190 -0.29 13.73 1.14
CA GLN A 190 0.52 12.50 1.17
C GLN A 190 0.08 11.54 0.09
N ILE A 191 -1.22 11.39 -0.13
CA ILE A 191 -1.77 10.57 -1.23
C ILE A 191 -1.27 11.12 -2.57
N VAL A 192 -1.33 12.42 -2.78
CA VAL A 192 -0.82 13.08 -4.00
C VAL A 192 0.68 12.84 -4.19
N ALA A 193 1.48 12.94 -3.13
CA ALA A 193 2.91 12.63 -3.20
C ALA A 193 3.17 11.17 -3.61
N GLU A 194 2.41 10.24 -3.05
CA GLU A 194 2.51 8.81 -3.38
C GLU A 194 2.06 8.54 -4.82
N LEU A 195 1.00 9.17 -5.33
CA LEU A 195 0.59 9.05 -6.74
C LEU A 195 1.70 9.50 -7.70
N ILE A 196 2.41 10.59 -7.38
CA ILE A 196 3.59 11.03 -8.16
C ILE A 196 4.71 10.00 -8.06
N ARG A 197 4.97 9.47 -6.85
CA ARG A 197 6.00 8.44 -6.61
C ARG A 197 5.70 7.15 -7.36
N GLU A 198 4.45 6.73 -7.44
CA GLU A 198 4.03 5.56 -8.22
C GLU A 198 4.42 5.67 -9.70
N LYS A 199 4.16 6.83 -10.32
CA LYS A 199 4.53 7.03 -11.73
C LYS A 199 6.04 6.99 -11.94
N ALA A 200 6.80 7.59 -11.02
CA ALA A 200 8.25 7.47 -11.04
C ALA A 200 8.71 6.02 -10.85
N LEU A 201 8.11 5.25 -9.93
CA LEU A 201 8.40 3.82 -9.74
C LEU A 201 8.15 2.99 -11.01
N ARG A 202 7.06 3.26 -11.72
CA ARG A 202 6.68 2.52 -12.94
C ARG A 202 7.56 2.85 -14.15
N LEU A 203 7.99 4.11 -14.27
CA LEU A 203 8.70 4.61 -15.43
C LEU A 203 10.22 4.54 -15.31
N LEU A 204 10.74 4.45 -14.08
CA LEU A 204 12.19 4.36 -13.83
C LEU A 204 12.61 2.90 -13.64
N SER A 205 13.87 2.61 -13.93
CA SER A 205 14.45 1.27 -13.87
C SER A 205 15.60 1.18 -12.87
N ASP A 206 16.09 -0.02 -12.68
CA ASP A 206 17.24 -0.37 -11.84
C ASP A 206 17.06 0.09 -10.37
N GLU A 207 18.09 0.64 -9.75
CA GLU A 207 18.12 1.09 -8.36
C GLU A 207 17.46 2.47 -8.12
N ILE A 208 17.17 3.22 -9.18
CA ILE A 208 16.67 4.60 -9.07
C ILE A 208 15.33 4.68 -8.34
N PRO A 209 14.34 3.83 -8.67
CA PRO A 209 13.04 3.85 -7.99
C PRO A 209 13.12 3.71 -6.48
N HIS A 210 14.06 2.91 -5.99
CA HIS A 210 14.21 2.63 -4.54
C HIS A 210 14.78 3.82 -3.76
N GLY A 211 15.51 4.70 -4.45
CA GLY A 211 16.17 5.87 -3.87
C GLY A 211 15.40 7.18 -4.04
N ILE A 212 14.11 7.16 -4.39
CA ILE A 212 13.33 8.39 -4.55
C ILE A 212 12.32 8.59 -3.41
N ALA A 213 12.08 9.87 -3.09
CA ALA A 213 10.95 10.34 -2.30
C ALA A 213 10.27 11.49 -3.04
N VAL A 214 9.04 11.82 -2.67
CA VAL A 214 8.32 12.97 -3.21
C VAL A 214 7.84 13.85 -2.06
N ALA A 215 8.13 15.13 -2.16
CA ALA A 215 7.65 16.14 -1.23
C ALA A 215 6.70 17.09 -1.97
N ILE A 216 5.54 17.37 -1.39
CA ILE A 216 4.64 18.41 -1.88
C ILE A 216 5.09 19.73 -1.26
N ASP A 217 5.67 20.61 -2.07
CA ASP A 217 6.13 21.92 -1.62
C ASP A 217 4.93 22.84 -1.40
N GLN A 218 3.96 22.84 -2.33
CA GLN A 218 2.75 23.62 -2.26
C GLN A 218 1.55 22.86 -2.86
N MET A 219 0.38 23.03 -2.26
CA MET A 219 -0.91 22.59 -2.80
C MET A 219 -1.97 23.58 -2.37
N LYS A 220 -2.59 24.29 -3.34
CA LYS A 220 -3.60 25.33 -3.07
C LYS A 220 -4.57 25.49 -4.23
N ASN A 221 -5.79 25.88 -3.92
CA ASN A 221 -6.77 26.29 -4.94
C ASN A 221 -6.29 27.58 -5.63
N ARG A 222 -6.40 27.63 -6.96
CA ARG A 222 -6.03 28.82 -7.72
C ARG A 222 -7.08 29.92 -7.53
N PRO A 223 -6.70 31.13 -7.06
CA PRO A 223 -7.63 32.24 -6.94
C PRO A 223 -8.33 32.56 -8.27
N GLY A 224 -9.61 32.81 -8.22
CA GLY A 224 -10.43 33.20 -9.40
C GLY A 224 -10.71 32.08 -10.42
N LYS A 225 -10.30 30.84 -10.15
CA LYS A 225 -10.62 29.68 -10.99
C LYS A 225 -11.33 28.61 -10.15
N ARG A 226 -12.58 28.31 -10.47
CA ARG A 226 -13.29 27.19 -9.84
C ARG A 226 -12.64 25.86 -10.23
N ASN A 227 -12.47 24.98 -9.26
CA ASN A 227 -12.02 23.61 -9.45
C ASN A 227 -10.65 23.46 -10.16
N LEU A 228 -9.67 24.35 -9.84
CA LEU A 228 -8.30 24.26 -10.32
C LEU A 228 -7.34 24.37 -9.15
N ILE A 229 -6.52 23.33 -8.95
CA ILE A 229 -5.55 23.22 -7.87
C ILE A 229 -4.13 23.35 -8.43
N ASP A 230 -3.35 24.25 -7.86
CA ASP A 230 -1.92 24.38 -8.14
C ASP A 230 -1.15 23.45 -7.19
N ILE A 231 -0.31 22.57 -7.75
CA ILE A 231 0.53 21.64 -7.00
C ILE A 231 1.98 21.80 -7.48
N ASP A 232 2.85 22.19 -6.56
CA ASP A 232 4.29 22.16 -6.75
C ASP A 232 4.88 21.01 -5.93
N ALA A 233 5.63 20.10 -6.57
CA ALA A 233 6.19 18.93 -5.92
C ALA A 233 7.66 18.69 -6.35
N THR A 234 8.46 18.16 -5.43
CA THR A 234 9.86 17.84 -5.67
C THR A 234 10.08 16.34 -5.56
N ILE A 235 10.60 15.74 -6.63
CA ILE A 235 11.14 14.36 -6.60
C ILE A 235 12.56 14.45 -6.06
N ILE A 236 12.83 13.73 -4.98
CA ILE A 236 14.13 13.68 -4.31
C ILE A 236 14.84 12.40 -4.71
N CYS A 237 16.12 12.50 -5.03
CA CYS A 237 16.98 11.35 -5.34
C CYS A 237 18.32 11.50 -4.64
N GLU A 238 19.10 10.39 -4.55
CA GLU A 238 20.35 10.37 -3.80
C GLU A 238 21.56 10.86 -4.57
N ARG A 239 21.57 10.72 -5.92
CA ARG A 239 22.76 10.97 -6.77
C ARG A 239 22.42 11.88 -7.93
N SER A 240 23.43 12.66 -8.37
CA SER A 240 23.30 13.53 -9.56
C SER A 240 23.03 12.73 -10.85
N SER A 241 23.59 11.53 -10.99
CA SER A 241 23.29 10.61 -12.10
C SER A 241 21.81 10.24 -12.14
N HIS A 242 21.20 9.94 -10.97
CA HIS A 242 19.76 9.65 -10.86
C HIS A 242 18.91 10.85 -11.28
N LYS A 243 19.32 12.08 -10.87
CA LYS A 243 18.62 13.30 -11.28
C LYS A 243 18.55 13.43 -12.80
N GLY A 244 19.67 13.18 -13.51
CA GLY A 244 19.70 13.22 -14.96
C GLY A 244 18.73 12.24 -15.62
N ILE A 245 18.63 11.02 -15.09
CA ILE A 245 17.72 9.97 -15.61
C ILE A 245 16.26 10.33 -15.31
N ILE A 246 15.95 10.84 -14.11
CA ILE A 246 14.59 11.27 -13.72
C ILE A 246 14.11 12.44 -14.59
N ILE A 247 14.99 13.37 -14.95
CA ILE A 247 14.67 14.47 -15.86
C ILE A 247 14.52 13.93 -17.29
N GLY A 248 15.43 13.08 -17.73
CA GLY A 248 15.48 12.53 -19.07
C GLY A 248 15.96 13.56 -20.12
N LYS A 249 16.17 13.11 -21.37
CA LYS A 249 16.59 13.96 -22.47
C LYS A 249 15.57 15.09 -22.69
N GLN A 250 16.02 16.32 -22.61
CA GLN A 250 15.16 17.53 -22.72
C GLN A 250 13.94 17.53 -21.79
N GLY A 251 14.02 16.89 -20.62
CA GLY A 251 12.93 16.84 -19.66
C GLY A 251 11.83 15.82 -19.98
N SER A 252 12.04 14.94 -20.97
CA SER A 252 11.01 14.03 -21.47
C SER A 252 10.49 13.04 -20.41
N MET A 253 11.36 12.49 -19.58
CA MET A 253 10.96 11.54 -18.54
C MET A 253 10.15 12.25 -17.43
N LEU A 254 10.64 13.38 -16.95
CA LEU A 254 9.92 14.18 -15.94
C LEU A 254 8.55 14.64 -16.42
N LYS A 255 8.47 15.05 -17.71
CA LYS A 255 7.19 15.41 -18.33
C LYS A 255 6.23 14.23 -18.38
N ARG A 256 6.71 13.02 -18.70
CA ARG A 256 5.89 11.80 -18.72
C ARG A 256 5.38 11.45 -17.32
N ILE A 257 6.28 11.45 -16.32
CA ILE A 257 5.90 11.24 -14.92
C ILE A 257 4.81 12.24 -14.50
N GLY A 258 5.02 13.53 -14.79
CA GLY A 258 4.06 14.58 -14.45
C GLY A 258 2.72 14.46 -15.16
N THR A 259 2.71 14.05 -16.44
CA THR A 259 1.47 13.86 -17.20
C THR A 259 0.65 12.70 -16.64
N ASP A 260 1.31 11.56 -16.38
CA ASP A 260 0.62 10.38 -15.85
C ASP A 260 0.14 10.61 -14.41
N ALA A 261 0.96 11.26 -13.57
CA ALA A 261 0.59 11.62 -12.21
C ALA A 261 -0.58 12.60 -12.19
N ARG A 262 -0.54 13.67 -13.00
CA ARG A 262 -1.61 14.67 -13.06
C ARG A 262 -2.96 14.04 -13.36
N ARG A 263 -3.03 13.11 -14.31
CA ARG A 263 -4.29 12.45 -14.69
C ARG A 263 -4.93 11.73 -13.49
N GLU A 264 -4.16 10.94 -12.75
CA GLU A 264 -4.66 10.26 -11.57
C GLU A 264 -4.98 11.20 -10.40
N ILE A 265 -4.18 12.25 -10.21
CA ILE A 265 -4.47 13.26 -9.17
C ILE A 265 -5.75 14.01 -9.49
N GLU A 266 -6.03 14.35 -10.77
CA GLU A 266 -7.28 14.95 -11.19
C GLU A 266 -8.47 14.04 -10.92
N GLU A 267 -8.32 12.74 -11.18
CA GLU A 267 -9.32 11.72 -10.87
C GLU A 267 -9.56 11.60 -9.35
N PHE A 268 -8.50 11.51 -8.57
CA PHE A 268 -8.58 11.40 -7.11
C PHE A 268 -9.21 12.65 -6.47
N LEU A 269 -8.80 13.84 -6.88
CA LEU A 269 -9.28 15.11 -6.32
C LEU A 269 -10.62 15.59 -6.91
N GLN A 270 -11.13 14.94 -7.97
CA GLN A 270 -12.28 15.37 -8.75
C GLN A 270 -12.15 16.86 -9.17
N ALA A 271 -10.93 17.30 -9.49
CA ALA A 271 -10.57 18.68 -9.80
C ALA A 271 -9.48 18.74 -10.88
N LYS A 272 -9.43 19.86 -11.61
CA LYS A 272 -8.31 20.12 -12.53
C LYS A 272 -7.05 20.47 -11.76
N VAL A 273 -5.89 20.00 -12.26
CA VAL A 273 -4.61 20.17 -11.58
C VAL A 273 -3.56 20.80 -12.52
N ASN A 274 -2.92 21.83 -12.02
CA ASN A 274 -1.69 22.36 -12.61
C ASN A 274 -0.50 21.85 -11.80
N LEU A 275 0.11 20.74 -12.25
CA LEU A 275 1.21 20.07 -11.58
C LEU A 275 2.56 20.57 -12.11
N LYS A 276 3.41 21.05 -11.20
CA LYS A 276 4.81 21.37 -11.49
C LYS A 276 5.72 20.43 -10.70
N LEU A 277 6.67 19.81 -11.40
CA LEU A 277 7.61 18.87 -10.83
C LEU A 277 9.05 19.40 -10.89
N TRP A 278 9.75 19.23 -9.78
CA TRP A 278 11.16 19.53 -9.63
C TRP A 278 11.93 18.27 -9.26
N VAL A 279 13.25 18.26 -9.50
CA VAL A 279 14.13 17.16 -9.08
C VAL A 279 15.29 17.72 -8.27
N LYS A 280 15.43 17.26 -7.02
CA LYS A 280 16.53 17.66 -6.11
C LYS A 280 17.33 16.44 -5.68
N VAL A 281 18.65 16.64 -5.55
CA VAL A 281 19.56 15.64 -4.97
C VAL A 281 19.67 15.89 -3.47
N LYS A 282 19.42 14.85 -2.68
CA LYS A 282 19.68 14.80 -1.23
C LYS A 282 20.45 13.52 -0.97
N LYS A 283 21.77 13.67 -0.83
CA LYS A 283 22.68 12.55 -0.61
C LYS A 283 22.31 11.81 0.67
N ASP A 284 22.33 10.49 0.62
CA ASP A 284 22.12 9.58 1.75
C ASP A 284 20.83 9.87 2.57
N TRP A 285 19.78 10.38 1.91
CA TRP A 285 18.54 10.76 2.60
C TRP A 285 17.86 9.57 3.31
N ARG A 286 18.06 8.34 2.81
CA ARG A 286 17.49 7.11 3.42
C ARG A 286 18.16 6.74 4.75
N ASP A 287 19.31 7.32 5.06
CA ASP A 287 20.05 7.10 6.29
C ASP A 287 20.03 8.33 7.23
N SER A 288 19.26 9.38 6.87
CA SER A 288 19.14 10.60 7.65
C SER A 288 17.78 10.67 8.37
N ASP A 289 17.78 10.56 9.69
CA ASP A 289 16.57 10.69 10.51
C ASP A 289 15.82 12.00 10.28
N PHE A 290 16.57 13.10 10.13
CA PHE A 290 15.99 14.42 9.85
C PHE A 290 15.25 14.44 8.49
N LEU A 291 15.85 13.87 7.44
CA LEU A 291 15.21 13.82 6.11
C LEU A 291 14.07 12.83 6.07
N LEU A 292 14.19 11.69 6.76
CA LEU A 292 13.10 10.71 6.89
C LEU A 292 11.88 11.35 7.55
N LYS A 293 12.06 12.10 8.66
CA LYS A 293 10.97 12.83 9.31
C LYS A 293 10.34 13.87 8.38
N ASN A 294 11.16 14.63 7.64
CA ASN A 294 10.68 15.66 6.71
C ASN A 294 9.89 15.08 5.50
N PHE A 295 10.21 13.86 5.10
CA PHE A 295 9.51 13.18 4.00
C PHE A 295 8.34 12.30 4.47
N GLY A 296 8.00 12.34 5.77
CA GLY A 296 6.88 11.61 6.34
C GLY A 296 7.17 10.13 6.63
N TYR A 297 8.43 9.73 6.73
CA TYR A 297 8.87 8.36 7.04
C TYR A 297 9.35 8.22 8.49
N LYS A 298 8.76 8.88 9.43
CA LYS A 298 9.00 8.71 10.86
C LYS A 298 7.70 8.88 11.62
N GLU A 299 7.51 8.09 12.69
CA GLU A 299 6.34 8.22 13.54
C GLU A 299 6.20 9.68 14.01
N LYS A 300 4.98 10.17 13.99
CA LYS A 300 4.64 11.37 14.75
C LYS A 300 4.65 10.92 16.22
N ASP A 301 5.53 11.57 17.00
CA ASP A 301 5.54 11.46 18.46
C ASP A 301 4.17 11.81 19.01
#